data_fd4c252b4f4bd751d71e6e136d00be5c
#
_entry.id   fd4c252b4f4bd751d71e6e136d00be5c
#
_cell.length_a   1.000
_cell.length_b   1.000
_cell.length_c   1.000
_cell.angle_alpha   90.00
_cell.angle_beta   90.00
_cell.angle_gamma   90.00
#
_symmetry.space_group_name_H-M   'P 1'
#
loop_
_entity.id
_entity.type
_entity.pdbx_description
1 polymer ?
#
loop_
_entity_poly.entity_id
_entity_poly.type
_entity_poly.pdbx_seq_one_letter_code
_entity_poly.pdbx_strand_id
1 'polypeptide(L)'
;KINFSDNSNWECFFNKTKAQWREGGQKINIVHFGGSHIQADVWSNRMRQHFQNISLYNNSGRGMIFPFRIIGSNGSPYLKTNHSGTWRGFRNSVSKHNTPFGLLGARATLLDSTSTIHFWINRDHCSDCFFDELEFFYKDSLNNHCIEIMSDSLKWIKENIEKQTTTFKLSELTD
;
A
#
# COMPACT_ATOMS: atom_id res chain seq x y z
N LYS A 1 -16.78 16.54 -22.68
CA LYS A 1 -15.67 17.46 -22.98
C LYS A 1 -15.15 17.97 -21.64
N ILE A 2 -13.88 17.77 -21.35
CA ILE A 2 -13.22 18.27 -20.14
C ILE A 2 -12.60 19.62 -20.50
N ASN A 3 -12.93 20.65 -19.75
CA ASN A 3 -12.36 21.99 -19.93
C ASN A 3 -11.33 22.23 -18.83
N PHE A 4 -10.15 22.67 -19.21
CA PHE A 4 -9.08 23.06 -18.30
C PHE A 4 -8.95 24.58 -18.32
N SER A 5 -8.85 25.17 -17.14
CA SER A 5 -8.57 26.61 -17.00
C SER A 5 -7.09 26.94 -17.19
N ASP A 6 -6.23 25.94 -16.95
CA ASP A 6 -4.78 26.03 -17.13
C ASP A 6 -4.25 24.68 -17.63
N ASN A 7 -3.55 24.69 -18.74
CA ASN A 7 -3.01 23.47 -19.37
C ASN A 7 -1.60 23.11 -18.86
N SER A 8 -0.91 23.99 -18.15
CA SER A 8 0.51 23.80 -17.78
C SER A 8 0.76 22.52 -16.95
N ASN A 9 -0.10 22.24 -15.99
CA ASN A 9 0.00 21.06 -15.15
C ASN A 9 -0.27 19.76 -15.93
N TRP A 10 -1.19 19.80 -16.88
CA TRP A 10 -1.51 18.66 -17.74
C TRP A 10 -0.39 18.38 -18.74
N GLU A 11 0.21 19.40 -19.31
CA GLU A 11 1.37 19.25 -20.21
C GLU A 11 2.55 18.59 -19.47
N CYS A 12 2.83 19.03 -18.26
CA CYS A 12 3.86 18.39 -17.42
C CYS A 12 3.56 16.90 -17.16
N PHE A 13 2.31 16.59 -16.80
CA PHE A 13 1.86 15.20 -16.59
C PHE A 13 2.01 14.37 -17.86
N PHE A 14 1.49 14.86 -18.99
CA PHE A 14 1.55 14.16 -20.26
C PHE A 14 2.99 13.95 -20.75
N ASN A 15 3.85 14.94 -20.59
CA ASN A 15 5.25 14.81 -20.99
C ASN A 15 5.98 13.76 -20.15
N LYS A 16 5.81 13.76 -18.84
CA LYS A 16 6.35 12.72 -17.96
C LYS A 16 5.82 11.33 -18.29
N THR A 17 4.52 11.23 -18.52
CA THR A 17 3.87 9.95 -18.87
C THR A 17 4.39 9.43 -20.21
N LYS A 18 4.55 10.31 -21.19
CA LYS A 18 5.10 9.99 -22.51
C LYS A 18 6.56 9.51 -22.44
N ALA A 19 7.39 10.19 -21.64
CA ALA A 19 8.77 9.80 -21.41
C ALA A 19 8.81 8.41 -20.75
N GLN A 20 8.03 8.18 -19.70
CA GLN A 20 7.95 6.88 -19.03
C GLN A 20 7.52 5.76 -19.98
N TRP A 21 6.55 6.00 -20.86
CA TRP A 21 6.07 4.98 -21.79
C TRP A 21 7.08 4.62 -22.89
N ARG A 22 7.94 5.53 -23.26
CA ARG A 22 8.93 5.35 -24.34
C ARG A 22 10.28 4.84 -23.85
N GLU A 23 10.73 5.36 -22.72
CA GLU A 23 12.13 5.25 -22.28
C GLU A 23 12.25 4.64 -20.88
N GLY A 24 11.16 4.65 -20.10
CA GLY A 24 11.20 4.28 -18.69
C GLY A 24 11.91 5.32 -17.81
N GLY A 25 12.28 4.93 -16.60
CA GLY A 25 13.12 5.74 -15.69
C GLY A 25 12.39 6.89 -14.97
N GLN A 26 11.11 7.15 -15.26
CA GLN A 26 10.29 8.15 -14.57
C GLN A 26 9.37 7.51 -13.54
N LYS A 27 9.43 7.98 -12.30
CA LYS A 27 8.48 7.56 -11.27
C LYS A 27 7.24 8.48 -11.32
N ILE A 28 6.08 7.90 -11.63
CA ILE A 28 4.79 8.60 -11.62
C ILE A 28 3.97 8.06 -10.46
N ASN A 29 3.65 8.92 -9.49
CA ASN A 29 2.79 8.59 -8.38
C ASN A 29 1.39 9.11 -8.64
N ILE A 30 0.39 8.22 -8.54
CA ILE A 30 -1.02 8.56 -8.67
C ILE A 30 -1.68 8.36 -7.32
N VAL A 31 -2.23 9.43 -6.76
CA VAL A 31 -3.00 9.38 -5.51
C VAL A 31 -4.48 9.46 -5.87
N HIS A 32 -5.23 8.46 -5.45
CA HIS A 32 -6.65 8.32 -5.77
C HIS A 32 -7.48 8.44 -4.50
N PHE A 33 -8.29 9.49 -4.41
CA PHE A 33 -9.19 9.72 -3.29
C PHE A 33 -10.61 9.28 -3.63
N GLY A 34 -11.29 8.64 -2.70
CA GLY A 34 -12.69 8.23 -2.88
C GLY A 34 -13.21 7.37 -1.74
N GLY A 35 -14.42 6.89 -1.90
CA GLY A 35 -15.11 6.05 -0.92
C GLY A 35 -14.83 4.55 -1.10
N SER A 36 -15.87 3.73 -0.87
CA SER A 36 -15.78 2.27 -0.82
C SER A 36 -15.22 1.61 -2.08
N HIS A 37 -15.44 2.16 -3.27
CA HIS A 37 -14.90 1.61 -4.51
C HIS A 37 -13.37 1.76 -4.61
N ILE A 38 -12.81 2.83 -4.03
CA ILE A 38 -11.36 3.01 -3.92
C ILE A 38 -10.79 2.09 -2.85
N GLN A 39 -11.43 2.02 -1.68
CA GLN A 39 -11.05 1.11 -0.61
C GLN A 39 -11.05 -0.36 -1.07
N ALA A 40 -12.07 -0.77 -1.82
CA ALA A 40 -12.18 -2.11 -2.39
C ALA A 40 -11.25 -2.35 -3.58
N ASP A 41 -10.48 -1.34 -3.98
CA ASP A 41 -9.53 -1.40 -5.11
C ASP A 41 -10.18 -1.73 -6.48
N VAL A 42 -11.45 -1.48 -6.62
CA VAL A 42 -12.17 -1.77 -7.88
C VAL A 42 -11.68 -0.83 -9.00
N TRP A 43 -11.71 0.46 -8.75
CA TRP A 43 -11.26 1.48 -9.69
C TRP A 43 -9.74 1.55 -9.78
N SER A 44 -9.07 1.52 -8.65
CA SER A 44 -7.61 1.64 -8.58
C SER A 44 -6.92 0.48 -9.28
N ASN A 45 -7.43 -0.74 -9.12
CA ASN A 45 -6.89 -1.90 -9.81
C ASN A 45 -7.08 -1.81 -11.32
N ARG A 46 -8.26 -1.39 -11.78
CA ARG A 46 -8.50 -1.18 -13.22
C ARG A 46 -7.60 -0.13 -13.83
N MET A 47 -7.46 1.02 -13.16
CA MET A 47 -6.54 2.07 -13.60
C MET A 47 -5.10 1.56 -13.66
N ARG A 48 -4.64 0.84 -12.64
CA ARG A 48 -3.30 0.25 -12.59
C ARG A 48 -3.07 -0.70 -13.77
N GLN A 49 -4.00 -1.63 -14.01
CA GLN A 49 -3.93 -2.55 -15.15
C GLN A 49 -3.82 -1.79 -16.48
N HIS A 50 -4.63 -0.76 -16.68
CA HIS A 50 -4.57 0.03 -17.90
C HIS A 50 -3.22 0.73 -18.06
N PHE A 51 -2.70 1.37 -17.02
CA PHE A 51 -1.40 2.02 -17.08
C PHE A 51 -0.25 1.03 -17.31
N GLN A 52 -0.27 -0.11 -16.64
CA GLN A 52 0.75 -1.15 -16.80
C GLN A 52 0.75 -1.76 -18.21
N ASN A 53 -0.42 -1.91 -18.82
CA ASN A 53 -0.55 -2.49 -20.17
C ASN A 53 -0.15 -1.54 -21.31
N ILE A 54 0.08 -0.25 -21.04
CA ILE A 54 0.45 0.71 -22.09
C ILE A 54 1.91 0.52 -22.52
N SER A 55 2.79 0.15 -21.62
CA SER A 55 4.23 0.04 -21.91
C SER A 55 4.89 -1.00 -21.00
N LEU A 56 5.90 -1.68 -21.53
CA LEU A 56 6.75 -2.63 -20.79
C LEU A 56 7.52 -1.95 -19.62
N TYR A 57 7.69 -0.63 -19.69
CA TYR A 57 8.36 0.14 -18.64
C TYR A 57 7.43 0.53 -17.48
N ASN A 58 6.14 0.23 -17.57
CA ASN A 58 5.14 0.59 -16.56
C ASN A 58 4.96 -0.47 -15.48
N ASN A 59 6.02 -1.13 -15.10
CA ASN A 59 5.99 -2.08 -13.99
C ASN A 59 6.16 -1.33 -12.65
N SER A 60 5.13 -1.32 -11.82
CA SER A 60 5.15 -0.64 -10.53
C SER A 60 4.32 -1.39 -9.49
N GLY A 61 4.72 -1.25 -8.24
CA GLY A 61 4.00 -1.85 -7.11
C GLY A 61 2.61 -1.27 -6.88
N ARG A 62 1.86 -1.90 -5.99
CA ARG A 62 0.48 -1.51 -5.64
C ARG A 62 0.38 -0.13 -4.95
N GLY A 63 1.46 0.37 -4.41
CA GLY A 63 1.43 1.52 -3.52
C GLY A 63 0.87 1.16 -2.14
N MET A 64 0.20 2.11 -1.50
CA MET A 64 -0.24 1.96 -0.12
C MET A 64 -1.34 0.90 0.03
N ILE A 65 -1.17 0.00 0.99
CA ILE A 65 -2.11 -1.07 1.33
C ILE A 65 -2.47 -1.00 2.82
N PHE A 66 -3.63 -1.52 3.18
CA PHE A 66 -4.06 -1.63 4.57
C PHE A 66 -4.91 -2.89 4.78
N PRO A 67 -4.74 -3.60 5.92
CA PRO A 67 -5.51 -4.79 6.22
C PRO A 67 -6.92 -4.45 6.72
N PHE A 68 -7.80 -3.97 5.85
CA PHE A 68 -9.12 -3.45 6.19
C PHE A 68 -9.99 -4.42 6.98
N ARG A 69 -9.75 -5.72 6.91
CA ARG A 69 -10.48 -6.72 7.70
C ARG A 69 -10.28 -6.56 9.20
N ILE A 70 -9.10 -6.12 9.65
CA ILE A 70 -8.80 -5.84 11.07
C ILE A 70 -9.76 -4.79 11.65
N ILE A 71 -10.16 -3.82 10.84
CA ILE A 71 -11.07 -2.76 11.25
C ILE A 71 -12.55 -3.05 10.92
N GLY A 72 -12.88 -4.29 10.61
CA GLY A 72 -14.24 -4.71 10.28
C GLY A 72 -14.76 -4.10 8.98
N SER A 73 -13.90 -3.89 7.99
CA SER A 73 -14.27 -3.33 6.69
C SER A 73 -13.82 -4.24 5.54
N ASN A 74 -14.46 -4.09 4.39
CA ASN A 74 -14.11 -4.87 3.20
C ASN A 74 -12.77 -4.42 2.64
N GLY A 75 -11.93 -5.40 2.29
CA GLY A 75 -10.67 -5.18 1.60
C GLY A 75 -10.78 -5.40 0.09
N SER A 76 -9.65 -5.21 -0.59
CA SER A 76 -9.51 -5.53 -2.02
C SER A 76 -9.65 -7.04 -2.26
N PRO A 77 -10.40 -7.48 -3.28
CA PRO A 77 -10.39 -8.88 -3.70
C PRO A 77 -9.04 -9.32 -4.29
N TYR A 78 -8.22 -8.37 -4.72
CA TYR A 78 -6.91 -8.61 -5.32
C TYR A 78 -5.76 -8.63 -4.32
N LEU A 79 -6.05 -8.27 -3.07
CA LEU A 79 -5.13 -8.33 -1.94
C LEU A 79 -5.83 -9.03 -0.79
N LYS A 80 -5.60 -10.31 -0.64
CA LYS A 80 -6.07 -11.04 0.53
C LYS A 80 -5.29 -10.62 1.76
N THR A 81 -6.00 -10.34 2.85
CA THR A 81 -5.39 -10.11 4.16
C THR A 81 -6.03 -11.00 5.20
N ASN A 82 -5.24 -11.52 6.10
CA ASN A 82 -5.70 -12.22 7.30
C ASN A 82 -4.90 -11.69 8.49
N HIS A 83 -5.39 -11.94 9.68
CA HIS A 83 -4.72 -11.53 10.91
C HIS A 83 -5.00 -12.55 12.02
N SER A 84 -4.10 -12.61 12.97
CA SER A 84 -4.29 -13.30 14.25
C SER A 84 -3.99 -12.37 15.40
N GLY A 85 -4.32 -12.79 16.61
CA GLY A 85 -4.15 -11.97 17.81
C GLY A 85 -5.24 -10.94 18.02
N THR A 86 -5.02 -10.01 18.94
CA THR A 86 -6.01 -9.04 19.39
C THR A 86 -5.71 -7.66 18.84
N TRP A 87 -6.64 -7.16 18.03
CA TRP A 87 -6.53 -5.87 17.38
C TRP A 87 -7.73 -4.98 17.69
N ARG A 88 -7.49 -3.68 17.78
CA ARG A 88 -8.55 -2.67 17.84
C ARG A 88 -8.53 -1.82 16.58
N GLY A 89 -9.61 -1.88 15.83
CA GLY A 89 -9.78 -1.18 14.56
C GLY A 89 -10.50 0.15 14.71
N PHE A 90 -10.06 1.16 13.95
CA PHE A 90 -10.69 2.47 13.87
C PHE A 90 -10.76 2.90 12.41
N ARG A 91 -11.84 3.61 12.05
CA ARG A 91 -12.03 4.18 10.71
C ARG A 91 -12.73 5.53 10.79
N ASN A 92 -12.36 6.44 9.91
CA ASN A 92 -12.89 7.80 9.88
C ASN A 92 -14.37 7.88 9.48
N SER A 93 -14.90 6.84 8.83
CA SER A 93 -16.33 6.74 8.49
C SER A 93 -17.25 6.49 9.69
N VAL A 94 -16.69 6.25 10.87
CA VAL A 94 -17.45 6.08 12.12
C VAL A 94 -17.29 7.32 12.97
N SER A 95 -18.33 8.11 13.07
CA SER A 95 -18.35 9.44 13.73
C SER A 95 -17.93 9.45 15.20
N LYS A 96 -18.02 8.30 15.87
CA LYS A 96 -17.64 8.16 17.30
C LYS A 96 -16.15 7.96 17.52
N HIS A 97 -15.37 7.76 16.45
CA HIS A 97 -13.94 7.60 16.56
C HIS A 97 -13.24 8.96 16.61
N ASN A 98 -12.83 9.37 17.80
CA ASN A 98 -11.99 10.55 18.01
C ASN A 98 -10.54 10.11 18.25
N THR A 99 -9.83 9.76 17.19
CA THR A 99 -8.43 9.31 17.23
C THR A 99 -7.72 9.76 15.97
N PRO A 100 -6.41 10.02 16.01
CA PRO A 100 -5.67 10.29 14.78
C PRO A 100 -5.69 9.07 13.86
N PHE A 101 -5.97 9.32 12.59
CA PHE A 101 -5.95 8.33 11.53
C PHE A 101 -4.70 8.51 10.66
N GLY A 102 -4.26 7.43 10.02
CA GLY A 102 -3.28 7.50 8.94
C GLY A 102 -3.88 8.02 7.63
N LEU A 103 -3.06 8.10 6.60
CA LEU A 103 -3.42 8.61 5.27
C LEU A 103 -4.64 7.91 4.65
N LEU A 104 -4.86 6.64 4.98
CA LEU A 104 -6.01 5.87 4.47
C LEU A 104 -7.29 6.05 5.30
N GLY A 105 -7.31 6.98 6.25
CA GLY A 105 -8.47 7.18 7.12
C GLY A 105 -8.78 5.98 8.02
N ALA A 106 -7.79 5.13 8.25
CA ALA A 106 -7.90 3.89 9.00
C ALA A 106 -6.72 3.75 9.98
N ARG A 107 -6.97 3.04 11.08
CA ARG A 107 -5.96 2.69 12.08
C ARG A 107 -6.28 1.33 12.67
N ALA A 108 -5.27 0.49 12.79
CA ALA A 108 -5.31 -0.74 13.58
C ALA A 108 -4.31 -0.62 14.73
N THR A 109 -4.77 -0.89 15.95
CA THR A 109 -3.93 -0.88 17.14
C THR A 109 -3.78 -2.31 17.63
N LEU A 110 -2.55 -2.71 17.81
CA LEU A 110 -2.14 -3.97 18.40
C LEU A 110 -2.39 -3.95 19.90
N LEU A 111 -2.95 -5.01 20.45
CA LEU A 111 -3.27 -5.15 21.87
C LEU A 111 -2.51 -6.30 22.55
N ASP A 112 -1.83 -7.14 21.78
CA ASP A 112 -0.98 -8.23 22.29
C ASP A 112 0.34 -8.32 21.51
N SER A 113 1.30 -9.05 22.03
CA SER A 113 2.66 -9.15 21.48
C SER A 113 2.82 -10.24 20.41
N THR A 114 1.80 -11.04 20.14
CA THR A 114 1.88 -12.20 19.24
C THR A 114 1.01 -12.06 18.01
N SER A 115 0.47 -10.89 17.79
CA SER A 115 -0.40 -10.61 16.65
C SER A 115 0.35 -10.63 15.33
N THR A 116 -0.29 -11.19 14.33
CA THR A 116 0.25 -11.26 12.97
C THR A 116 -0.70 -10.67 11.95
N ILE A 117 -0.14 -10.20 10.85
CA ILE A 117 -0.87 -9.81 9.65
C ILE A 117 -0.26 -10.56 8.47
N HIS A 118 -1.10 -11.22 7.71
CA HIS A 118 -0.71 -11.90 6.48
C HIS A 118 -1.27 -11.18 5.26
N PHE A 119 -0.45 -11.04 4.25
CA PHE A 119 -0.81 -10.45 2.96
C PHE A 119 -0.54 -11.45 1.85
N TRP A 120 -1.53 -11.61 0.94
CA TRP A 120 -1.36 -12.37 -0.30
C TRP A 120 -1.79 -11.52 -1.47
N ILE A 121 -0.87 -11.27 -2.38
CA ILE A 121 -1.17 -10.61 -3.64
C ILE A 121 -1.69 -11.65 -4.60
N ASN A 122 -2.89 -11.42 -5.14
CA ASN A 122 -3.47 -12.32 -6.12
C ASN A 122 -2.79 -12.13 -7.48
N ARG A 123 -1.91 -13.07 -7.83
CA ARG A 123 -1.13 -13.06 -9.07
C ARG A 123 -1.99 -13.32 -10.32
N ASP A 124 -3.16 -13.94 -10.18
CA ASP A 124 -4.06 -14.20 -11.32
C ASP A 124 -4.55 -12.92 -11.99
N HIS A 125 -4.48 -11.80 -11.28
CA HIS A 125 -4.89 -10.48 -11.77
C HIS A 125 -3.71 -9.50 -11.96
N CYS A 126 -2.50 -9.95 -11.75
CA CYS A 126 -1.29 -9.15 -11.89
C CYS A 126 -0.08 -10.08 -12.05
N SER A 127 0.21 -10.49 -13.29
CA SER A 127 1.32 -11.40 -13.59
C SER A 127 2.68 -10.88 -13.13
N ASP A 128 2.84 -9.56 -13.09
CA ASP A 128 4.10 -8.88 -12.84
C ASP A 128 4.09 -8.04 -11.54
N CYS A 129 3.17 -8.33 -10.62
CA CYS A 129 3.09 -7.66 -9.32
C CYS A 129 4.16 -8.17 -8.35
N PHE A 130 5.41 -8.03 -8.72
CA PHE A 130 6.52 -8.20 -7.79
C PHE A 130 6.79 -6.89 -7.08
N PHE A 131 7.25 -6.98 -5.85
CA PHE A 131 7.82 -5.86 -5.12
C PHE A 131 9.12 -6.32 -4.48
N ASP A 132 10.07 -5.45 -4.46
CA ASP A 132 11.40 -5.61 -3.89
C ASP A 132 11.58 -4.79 -2.60
N GLU A 133 10.60 -3.94 -2.32
CA GLU A 133 10.62 -3.07 -1.15
C GLU A 133 9.24 -3.01 -0.49
N LEU A 134 9.20 -3.15 0.83
CA LEU A 134 8.03 -2.99 1.67
C LEU A 134 8.29 -1.92 2.72
N GLU A 135 7.54 -0.82 2.67
CA GLU A 135 7.59 0.23 3.67
C GLU A 135 6.42 0.08 4.65
N PHE A 136 6.73 -0.03 5.92
CA PHE A 136 5.75 -0.24 6.98
C PHE A 136 5.59 1.02 7.84
N PHE A 137 4.38 1.58 7.85
CA PHE A 137 4.02 2.77 8.63
C PHE A 137 3.34 2.37 9.93
N TYR A 138 3.91 2.74 11.05
CA TYR A 138 3.38 2.41 12.37
C TYR A 138 3.73 3.50 13.37
N LYS A 139 3.09 3.45 14.52
CA LYS A 139 3.44 4.27 15.68
C LYS A 139 3.64 3.34 16.87
N ASP A 140 4.85 3.28 17.37
CA ASP A 140 5.18 2.63 18.62
C ASP A 140 5.41 3.69 19.70
N SER A 141 4.56 3.69 20.74
CA SER A 141 4.66 4.62 21.85
C SER A 141 5.58 4.12 22.97
N LEU A 142 5.99 2.86 22.93
CA LEU A 142 6.81 2.23 23.96
C LEU A 142 8.24 1.96 23.49
N ASN A 143 8.52 2.07 22.19
CA ASN A 143 9.81 1.81 21.53
C ASN A 143 10.42 0.44 21.90
N ASN A 144 9.58 -0.56 22.13
CA ASN A 144 10.02 -1.88 22.59
C ASN A 144 9.47 -3.03 21.75
N HIS A 145 8.90 -2.73 20.59
CA HIS A 145 8.38 -3.74 19.68
C HIS A 145 9.41 -4.12 18.62
N CYS A 146 9.36 -5.38 18.26
CA CYS A 146 10.08 -5.97 17.14
C CYS A 146 9.09 -6.23 16.01
N ILE A 147 9.46 -5.87 14.79
CA ILE A 147 8.69 -6.21 13.60
C ILE A 147 9.42 -7.34 12.89
N GLU A 148 8.73 -8.45 12.77
CA GLU A 148 9.18 -9.62 12.04
C GLU A 148 8.38 -9.74 10.75
N ILE A 149 9.06 -9.86 9.63
CA ILE A 149 8.45 -10.14 8.33
C ILE A 149 8.92 -11.51 7.88
N MET A 150 7.98 -12.34 7.48
CA MET A 150 8.25 -13.66 6.94
C MET A 150 7.64 -13.77 5.54
N SER A 151 8.38 -14.34 4.63
CA SER A 151 7.89 -14.91 3.38
C SER A 151 8.24 -16.40 3.36
N ASP A 152 7.77 -17.14 2.38
CA ASP A 152 7.85 -18.63 2.34
C ASP A 152 9.24 -19.20 2.67
N SER A 153 10.32 -18.48 2.43
CA SER A 153 11.70 -18.93 2.63
C SER A 153 12.60 -17.95 3.39
N LEU A 154 12.11 -16.77 3.71
CA LEU A 154 12.94 -15.69 4.24
C LEU A 154 12.29 -15.03 5.45
N LYS A 155 13.10 -14.70 6.43
CA LYS A 155 12.69 -14.07 7.67
C LYS A 155 13.56 -12.82 7.93
N TRP A 156 12.90 -11.69 8.21
CA TRP A 156 13.55 -10.44 8.57
C TRP A 156 13.07 -9.95 9.91
N ILE A 157 14.00 -9.51 10.71
CA ILE A 157 13.71 -8.97 12.04
C ILE A 157 14.30 -7.56 12.10
N LYS A 158 13.50 -6.58 12.50
CA LYS A 158 13.96 -5.27 12.91
C LYS A 158 13.60 -5.02 14.36
N GLU A 159 14.60 -4.84 15.18
CA GLU A 159 14.50 -4.54 16.59
C GLU A 159 14.81 -3.05 16.83
N ASN A 160 14.29 -2.52 17.93
CA ASN A 160 14.56 -1.15 18.41
C ASN A 160 14.35 -0.07 17.33
N ILE A 161 13.17 0.00 16.82
CA ILE A 161 12.83 0.88 15.72
C ILE A 161 12.51 2.28 16.27
N GLU A 162 13.46 3.19 16.20
CA GLU A 162 13.30 4.58 16.64
C GLU A 162 12.41 5.44 15.74
N LYS A 163 12.12 4.99 14.53
CA LYS A 163 11.34 5.71 13.51
C LYS A 163 9.93 5.14 13.40
N GLN A 164 8.98 5.99 13.07
CA GLN A 164 7.57 5.61 12.82
C GLN A 164 7.36 4.92 11.46
N THR A 165 8.43 4.66 10.73
CA THR A 165 8.43 3.93 9.46
C THR A 165 9.63 3.02 9.41
N THR A 166 9.45 1.86 8.80
CA THR A 166 10.56 0.95 8.53
C THR A 166 10.43 0.38 7.13
N THR A 167 11.55 0.30 6.43
CA THR A 167 11.64 -0.23 5.08
C THR A 167 12.39 -1.56 5.11
N PHE A 168 11.84 -2.54 4.42
CA PHE A 168 12.44 -3.83 4.17
C PHE A 168 12.68 -3.97 2.68
N LYS A 169 13.92 -4.16 2.28
CA LYS A 169 14.30 -4.42 0.90
C LYS A 169 14.60 -5.90 0.72
N LEU A 170 13.91 -6.52 -0.21
CA LEU A 170 14.05 -7.94 -0.49
C LEU A 170 15.40 -8.27 -1.15
N SER A 171 15.98 -7.31 -1.87
CA SER A 171 17.29 -7.44 -2.51
C SER A 171 18.48 -7.48 -1.55
N GLU A 172 18.32 -7.06 -0.31
CA GLU A 172 19.38 -7.06 0.70
C GLU A 172 19.55 -8.43 1.39
N LEU A 173 18.90 -9.48 0.88
CA LEU A 173 18.68 -10.74 1.60
C LEU A 173 19.04 -12.00 0.81
N THR A 174 19.78 -11.82 -0.27
CA THR A 174 20.29 -12.93 -1.11
C THR A 174 21.73 -13.32 -0.78
N ASP A 175 22.25 -12.98 0.39
CA ASP A 175 23.56 -13.42 0.89
C ASP A 175 23.41 -14.38 2.08
#